data_1b410bab36743319c73003965151eeef
#
_entry.id   1b410bab36743319c73003965151eeef
#
_cell.length_a   1.000
_cell.length_b   1.000
_cell.length_c   1.000
_cell.angle_alpha   90.00
_cell.angle_beta   90.00
_cell.angle_gamma   90.00
#
_symmetry.space_group_name_H-M   'P 1'
#
loop_
_entity.id
_entity.type
_entity.pdbx_description
1 polymer ?
#
loop_
_entity_poly.entity_id
_entity_poly.type
_entity_poly.pdbx_seq_one_letter_code
_entity_poly.pdbx_strand_id
1 'polypeptide(L)'
;MSYELNKKIRELEPYEPISGTYKIRLDANECPENYPDFIKEEIKNAIDTIDFNRYPDPLAEKVVTAFADYYGINPKYVTAGNGSDELIFLIEAAFMEKGDRMLCVAPDFSMYKFYSSICEVECDTFIKSDDLSIDTDALIEKVNRDNIK
;
A
#
# COMPACT_ATOMS: atom_id res chain seq x y z
N MET A 1 -15.34 31.37 -11.78
CA MET A 1 -14.18 30.51 -12.15
C MET A 1 -14.62 29.08 -11.94
N SER A 2 -14.57 28.24 -12.98
CA SER A 2 -14.76 26.79 -12.82
C SER A 2 -13.43 26.18 -12.42
N TYR A 3 -13.40 25.37 -11.35
CA TYR A 3 -12.23 24.60 -11.00
C TYR A 3 -12.19 23.37 -11.91
N GLU A 4 -11.08 23.17 -12.59
CA GLU A 4 -10.85 21.97 -13.38
C GLU A 4 -9.83 21.08 -12.68
N LEU A 5 -10.04 19.78 -12.72
CA LEU A 5 -9.07 18.82 -12.23
C LEU A 5 -7.79 18.88 -13.09
N ASN A 6 -6.66 18.63 -12.47
CA ASN A 6 -5.40 18.46 -13.18
C ASN A 6 -5.56 17.39 -14.27
N LYS A 7 -4.90 17.58 -15.43
CA LYS A 7 -4.99 16.67 -16.57
C LYS A 7 -4.74 15.20 -16.19
N LYS A 8 -3.71 14.94 -15.39
CA LYS A 8 -3.37 13.60 -14.92
C LYS A 8 -4.46 12.94 -14.07
N ILE A 9 -5.28 13.73 -13.36
CA ILE A 9 -6.38 13.22 -12.54
C ILE A 9 -7.65 13.01 -13.39
N ARG A 10 -7.88 13.83 -14.40
CA ARG A 10 -9.05 13.70 -15.27
C ARG A 10 -9.07 12.40 -16.09
N GLU A 11 -7.90 11.82 -16.34
CA GLU A 11 -7.73 10.61 -17.13
C GLU A 11 -7.70 9.33 -16.25
N LEU A 12 -7.72 9.49 -14.92
CA LEU A 12 -7.77 8.36 -13.99
C LEU A 12 -9.19 7.82 -13.84
N GLU A 13 -9.33 6.51 -13.97
CA GLU A 13 -10.55 5.82 -13.56
C GLU A 13 -10.61 5.78 -12.03
N PRO A 14 -11.72 6.22 -11.40
CA PRO A 14 -11.89 6.10 -9.96
C PRO A 14 -11.83 4.63 -9.54
N TYR A 15 -11.16 4.37 -8.41
CA TYR A 15 -11.26 3.06 -7.80
C TYR A 15 -12.67 2.84 -7.24
N GLU A 16 -13.38 1.86 -7.77
CA GLU A 16 -14.70 1.47 -7.30
C GLU A 16 -14.60 0.12 -6.57
N PRO A 17 -14.58 0.12 -5.23
CA PRO A 17 -14.56 -1.14 -4.48
C PRO A 17 -15.86 -1.90 -4.69
N ILE A 18 -15.76 -3.23 -4.76
CA ILE A 18 -16.92 -4.09 -4.86
C ILE A 18 -17.79 -3.90 -3.61
N SER A 19 -19.01 -3.41 -3.82
CA SER A 19 -20.00 -3.21 -2.76
C SER A 19 -21.04 -4.33 -2.75
N GLY A 20 -21.56 -4.65 -1.57
CA GLY A 20 -22.61 -5.67 -1.41
C GLY A 20 -22.33 -6.64 -0.27
N THR A 21 -23.28 -7.54 -0.04
CA THR A 21 -23.16 -8.62 0.96
C THR A 21 -22.87 -9.93 0.26
N TYR A 22 -21.71 -10.50 0.53
CA TYR A 22 -21.27 -11.75 -0.07
C TYR A 22 -21.03 -12.79 1.03
N LYS A 23 -21.31 -14.06 0.72
CA LYS A 23 -21.01 -15.18 1.62
C LYS A 23 -19.50 -15.40 1.77
N ILE A 24 -18.75 -15.18 0.71
CA ILE A 24 -17.28 -15.29 0.65
C ILE A 24 -16.78 -14.06 -0.10
N ARG A 25 -15.84 -13.34 0.50
CA ARG A 25 -15.15 -12.20 -0.11
C ARG A 25 -13.67 -12.51 -0.23
N LEU A 26 -13.11 -12.34 -1.44
CA LEU A 26 -11.70 -12.60 -1.75
C LEU A 26 -11.05 -11.43 -2.52
N ASP A 27 -11.77 -10.31 -2.61
CA ASP A 27 -11.40 -9.15 -3.42
C ASP A 27 -10.46 -8.16 -2.71
N ALA A 28 -10.50 -8.12 -1.37
CA ALA A 28 -9.82 -7.09 -0.59
C ALA A 28 -8.79 -7.63 0.42
N ASN A 29 -8.46 -8.92 0.36
CA ASN A 29 -7.55 -9.59 1.29
C ASN A 29 -7.92 -9.37 2.78
N GLU A 30 -9.24 -9.30 3.07
CA GLU A 30 -9.75 -9.14 4.42
C GLU A 30 -9.65 -10.44 5.22
N CYS A 31 -9.34 -10.31 6.51
CA CYS A 31 -9.39 -11.45 7.41
C CYS A 31 -10.85 -11.87 7.63
N PRO A 32 -11.22 -13.15 7.39
CA PRO A 32 -12.61 -13.62 7.56
C PRO A 32 -13.03 -13.70 9.03
N GLU A 33 -12.09 -13.72 9.95
CA GLU A 33 -12.34 -13.81 11.38
C GLU A 33 -12.13 -12.46 12.08
N ASN A 34 -13.08 -12.13 12.96
CA ASN A 34 -12.95 -10.93 13.80
C ASN A 34 -11.99 -11.21 14.97
N TYR A 35 -11.50 -10.16 15.61
CA TYR A 35 -10.66 -10.28 16.79
C TYR A 35 -11.36 -11.07 17.91
N PRO A 36 -10.61 -11.94 18.64
CA PRO A 36 -11.12 -12.58 19.87
C PRO A 36 -11.59 -11.54 20.89
N ASP A 37 -12.49 -11.94 21.79
CA ASP A 37 -13.11 -10.99 22.72
C ASP A 37 -12.11 -10.33 23.68
N PHE A 38 -11.06 -11.04 24.08
CA PHE A 38 -10.02 -10.45 24.92
C PHE A 38 -9.27 -9.29 24.21
N ILE A 39 -9.03 -9.40 22.91
CA ILE A 39 -8.42 -8.30 22.12
C ILE A 39 -9.39 -7.12 22.00
N LYS A 40 -10.69 -7.40 21.81
CA LYS A 40 -11.72 -6.35 21.76
C LYS A 40 -11.80 -5.57 23.08
N GLU A 41 -11.68 -6.26 24.22
CA GLU A 41 -11.64 -5.60 25.55
C GLU A 41 -10.36 -4.75 25.72
N GLU A 42 -9.22 -5.23 25.30
CA GLU A 42 -7.97 -4.44 25.30
C GLU A 42 -8.09 -3.17 24.44
N ILE A 43 -8.72 -3.28 23.25
CA ILE A 43 -8.97 -2.12 22.39
C ILE A 43 -9.88 -1.11 23.08
N LYS A 44 -10.96 -1.56 23.74
CA LYS A 44 -11.87 -0.67 24.50
C LYS A 44 -11.14 0.06 25.62
N ASN A 45 -10.32 -0.68 26.39
CA ASN A 45 -9.53 -0.07 27.47
C ASN A 45 -8.51 0.94 26.92
N ALA A 46 -7.92 0.67 25.77
CA ALA A 46 -6.97 1.57 25.14
C ALA A 46 -7.63 2.89 24.69
N ILE A 47 -8.89 2.84 24.23
CA ILE A 47 -9.63 4.04 23.80
C ILE A 47 -9.72 5.06 24.96
N ASP A 48 -9.94 4.63 26.20
CA ASP A 48 -10.05 5.50 27.37
C ASP A 48 -8.72 6.23 27.71
N THR A 49 -7.62 5.79 27.11
CA THR A 49 -6.29 6.41 27.31
C THR A 49 -5.89 7.39 26.22
N ILE A 50 -6.76 7.58 25.19
CA ILE A 50 -6.46 8.42 24.04
C ILE A 50 -6.96 9.84 24.23
N ASP A 51 -6.07 10.80 24.15
CA ASP A 51 -6.39 12.22 24.13
C ASP A 51 -6.82 12.65 22.71
N PHE A 52 -8.10 12.47 22.36
CA PHE A 52 -8.63 12.78 21.02
C PHE A 52 -8.51 14.26 20.61
N ASN A 53 -8.25 15.14 21.54
CA ASN A 53 -8.04 16.57 21.34
C ASN A 53 -6.56 16.95 21.19
N ARG A 54 -5.66 15.98 21.09
CA ARG A 54 -4.22 16.17 20.91
C ARG A 54 -3.75 15.55 19.60
N TYR A 55 -2.63 16.05 19.09
CA TYR A 55 -1.96 15.39 18.00
C TYR A 55 -1.37 14.05 18.46
N PRO A 56 -1.50 13.00 17.67
CA PRO A 56 -0.86 11.72 17.96
C PRO A 56 0.67 11.85 17.82
N ASP A 57 1.36 10.82 18.26
CA ASP A 57 2.78 10.65 17.99
C ASP A 57 3.03 10.56 16.47
N PRO A 58 3.74 11.56 15.88
CA PRO A 58 3.91 11.63 14.44
C PRO A 58 4.78 10.49 13.85
N LEU A 59 5.56 9.81 14.68
CA LEU A 59 6.43 8.71 14.27
C LEU A 59 5.86 7.34 14.63
N ALA A 60 4.72 7.28 15.33
CA ALA A 60 4.10 6.05 15.82
C ALA A 60 5.12 5.14 16.58
N GLU A 61 5.98 5.74 17.41
CA GLU A 61 7.15 5.09 18.03
C GLU A 61 6.79 3.80 18.78
N LYS A 62 5.64 3.76 19.47
CA LYS A 62 5.18 2.55 20.17
C LYS A 62 4.91 1.39 19.20
N VAL A 63 4.25 1.66 18.09
CA VAL A 63 3.94 0.64 17.07
C VAL A 63 5.22 0.19 16.37
N VAL A 64 6.05 1.14 15.96
CA VAL A 64 7.33 0.89 15.31
C VAL A 64 8.25 0.04 16.19
N THR A 65 8.36 0.37 17.49
CA THR A 65 9.18 -0.38 18.44
C THR A 65 8.63 -1.79 18.64
N ALA A 66 7.33 -1.95 18.89
CA ALA A 66 6.72 -3.25 19.10
C ALA A 66 6.87 -4.17 17.87
N PHE A 67 6.71 -3.62 16.67
CA PHE A 67 6.92 -4.36 15.42
C PHE A 67 8.39 -4.77 15.26
N ALA A 68 9.31 -3.84 15.51
CA ALA A 68 10.75 -4.10 15.41
C ALA A 68 11.20 -5.17 16.40
N ASP A 69 10.73 -5.12 17.64
CA ASP A 69 11.02 -6.12 18.67
C ASP A 69 10.49 -7.51 18.29
N TYR A 70 9.26 -7.56 17.74
CA TYR A 70 8.65 -8.83 17.32
C TYR A 70 9.45 -9.50 16.19
N TYR A 71 9.97 -8.73 15.23
CA TYR A 71 10.75 -9.25 14.10
C TYR A 71 12.27 -9.28 14.35
N GLY A 72 12.75 -8.78 15.48
CA GLY A 72 14.19 -8.74 15.81
C GLY A 72 15.00 -7.81 14.91
N ILE A 73 14.40 -6.70 14.46
CA ILE A 73 15.03 -5.70 13.60
C ILE A 73 15.20 -4.37 14.33
N ASN A 74 16.05 -3.50 13.80
CA ASN A 74 16.23 -2.19 14.39
C ASN A 74 15.04 -1.29 14.04
N PRO A 75 14.38 -0.61 15.01
CA PRO A 75 13.22 0.24 14.77
C PRO A 75 13.46 1.38 13.77
N LYS A 76 14.70 1.85 13.60
CA LYS A 76 15.05 2.85 12.59
C LYS A 76 14.83 2.40 11.14
N TYR A 77 14.61 1.11 10.91
CA TYR A 77 14.30 0.55 9.60
C TYR A 77 12.80 0.26 9.42
N VAL A 78 11.98 0.72 10.35
CA VAL A 78 10.53 0.53 10.30
C VAL A 78 9.85 1.88 10.17
N THR A 79 8.93 1.97 9.24
CA THR A 79 8.04 3.12 9.06
C THR A 79 6.61 2.64 9.09
N ALA A 80 5.77 3.29 9.88
CA ALA A 80 4.34 3.03 9.94
C ALA A 80 3.57 4.05 9.11
N GLY A 81 2.46 3.61 8.50
CA GLY A 81 1.54 4.46 7.75
C GLY A 81 0.10 3.96 7.88
N ASN A 82 -0.84 4.71 7.34
CA ASN A 82 -2.26 4.34 7.34
C ASN A 82 -2.57 3.34 6.20
N GLY A 83 -2.12 2.12 6.38
CA GLY A 83 -2.22 1.06 5.40
C GLY A 83 -1.10 1.10 4.35
N SER A 84 -1.07 0.05 3.51
CA SER A 84 -0.10 -0.05 2.41
C SER A 84 -0.26 1.06 1.37
N ASP A 85 -1.47 1.56 1.17
CA ASP A 85 -1.75 2.61 0.18
C ASP A 85 -0.96 3.88 0.46
N GLU A 86 -0.97 4.36 1.70
CA GLU A 86 -0.17 5.53 2.06
C GLU A 86 1.33 5.29 1.86
N LEU A 87 1.82 4.11 2.26
CA LEU A 87 3.23 3.77 2.14
C LEU A 87 3.67 3.63 0.68
N ILE A 88 2.86 3.03 -0.18
CA ILE A 88 3.13 2.93 -1.62
C ILE A 88 3.25 4.34 -2.21
N PHE A 89 2.26 5.19 -1.96
CA PHE A 89 2.28 6.57 -2.45
C PHE A 89 3.49 7.36 -1.93
N LEU A 90 3.82 7.24 -0.64
CA LEU A 90 4.97 7.92 -0.05
C LEU A 90 6.31 7.45 -0.64
N ILE A 91 6.46 6.15 -0.90
CA ILE A 91 7.65 5.60 -1.54
C ILE A 91 7.80 6.16 -2.96
N GLU A 92 6.72 6.10 -3.75
CA GLU A 92 6.76 6.63 -5.11
C GLU A 92 7.04 8.13 -5.12
N ALA A 93 6.34 8.91 -4.30
CA ALA A 93 6.52 10.37 -4.23
C ALA A 93 7.91 10.79 -3.72
N ALA A 94 8.55 9.97 -2.86
CA ALA A 94 9.86 10.29 -2.29
C ALA A 94 11.04 9.86 -3.16
N PHE A 95 10.90 8.77 -3.91
CA PHE A 95 12.02 8.17 -4.64
C PHE A 95 11.90 8.21 -6.16
N MET A 96 10.72 8.50 -6.70
CA MET A 96 10.47 8.52 -8.13
C MET A 96 10.26 9.95 -8.64
N GLU A 97 10.71 10.19 -9.86
CA GLU A 97 10.49 11.44 -10.56
C GLU A 97 9.65 11.20 -11.82
N LYS A 98 9.03 12.26 -12.34
CA LYS A 98 8.29 12.19 -13.58
C LYS A 98 9.12 11.59 -14.72
N GLY A 99 8.61 10.50 -15.30
CA GLY A 99 9.26 9.78 -16.39
C GLY A 99 10.21 8.67 -15.92
N ASP A 100 10.39 8.48 -14.61
CA ASP A 100 10.98 7.25 -14.07
C ASP A 100 10.08 6.06 -14.38
N ARG A 101 10.67 4.86 -14.37
CA ARG A 101 9.97 3.62 -14.66
C ARG A 101 9.97 2.70 -13.45
N MET A 102 8.81 2.16 -13.13
CA MET A 102 8.64 1.10 -12.15
C MET A 102 8.07 -0.16 -12.81
N LEU A 103 8.14 -1.28 -12.13
CA LEU A 103 7.62 -2.56 -12.59
C LEU A 103 6.66 -3.15 -11.56
N CYS A 104 5.44 -3.47 -12.01
CA CYS A 104 4.49 -4.27 -11.26
C CYS A 104 4.40 -5.67 -11.84
N VAL A 105 4.13 -6.66 -11.03
CA VAL A 105 3.76 -8.00 -11.50
C VAL A 105 2.24 -8.10 -11.56
N ALA A 106 1.68 -8.76 -12.59
CA ALA A 106 0.24 -8.90 -12.72
C ALA A 106 -0.17 -10.38 -12.86
N PRO A 107 -1.33 -10.77 -12.29
CA PRO A 107 -2.23 -9.96 -11.47
C PRO A 107 -1.63 -9.58 -10.12
N ASP A 108 -1.93 -8.37 -9.66
CA ASP A 108 -1.46 -7.83 -8.38
C ASP A 108 -2.37 -6.69 -7.91
N PHE A 109 -2.00 -6.02 -6.81
CA PHE A 109 -2.73 -4.91 -6.25
C PHE A 109 -2.73 -3.70 -7.18
N SER A 110 -3.92 -3.26 -7.59
CA SER A 110 -4.09 -2.21 -8.60
C SER A 110 -3.55 -0.83 -8.20
N MET A 111 -3.37 -0.61 -6.90
CA MET A 111 -2.93 0.68 -6.37
C MET A 111 -1.50 1.05 -6.73
N TYR A 112 -0.61 0.09 -7.01
CA TYR A 112 0.71 0.37 -7.57
C TYR A 112 0.61 1.20 -8.86
N LYS A 113 -0.20 0.73 -9.81
CA LYS A 113 -0.41 1.45 -11.08
C LYS A 113 -1.17 2.76 -10.90
N PHE A 114 -2.08 2.81 -9.94
CA PHE A 114 -2.84 4.02 -9.64
C PHE A 114 -1.92 5.13 -9.13
N TYR A 115 -1.10 4.85 -8.12
CA TYR A 115 -0.19 5.86 -7.56
C TYR A 115 0.92 6.27 -8.52
N SER A 116 1.45 5.33 -9.31
CA SER A 116 2.41 5.67 -10.37
C SER A 116 1.86 6.70 -11.35
N SER A 117 0.58 6.58 -11.71
CA SER A 117 -0.09 7.58 -12.57
C SER A 117 -0.19 8.95 -11.91
N ILE A 118 -0.45 9.00 -10.59
CA ILE A 118 -0.47 10.24 -9.82
C ILE A 118 0.93 10.88 -9.75
N CYS A 119 1.96 10.06 -9.56
CA CYS A 119 3.36 10.50 -9.51
C CYS A 119 3.98 10.77 -10.88
N GLU A 120 3.23 10.55 -11.97
CA GLU A 120 3.70 10.68 -13.36
C GLU A 120 4.88 9.73 -13.68
N VAL A 121 4.89 8.56 -13.05
CA VAL A 121 5.84 7.46 -13.22
C VAL A 121 5.28 6.47 -14.23
N GLU A 122 6.12 5.96 -15.13
CA GLU A 122 5.73 4.91 -16.06
C GLU A 122 5.70 3.56 -15.33
N CYS A 123 4.53 2.90 -15.33
CA CYS A 123 4.35 1.61 -14.68
C CYS A 123 4.29 0.49 -15.71
N ASP A 124 5.39 -0.22 -15.87
CA ASP A 124 5.46 -1.44 -16.65
C ASP A 124 4.83 -2.62 -15.92
N THR A 125 4.46 -3.63 -16.69
CA THR A 125 3.86 -4.85 -16.14
C THR A 125 4.66 -6.07 -16.53
N PHE A 126 4.92 -6.94 -15.55
CA PHE A 126 5.40 -8.31 -15.75
C PHE A 126 4.25 -9.27 -15.46
N ILE A 127 3.90 -10.08 -16.45
CA ILE A 127 2.78 -11.02 -16.33
C ILE A 127 3.25 -12.31 -15.67
N LYS A 128 2.57 -12.72 -14.59
CA LYS A 128 2.76 -14.04 -13.96
C LYS A 128 2.31 -15.15 -14.92
N SER A 129 2.84 -16.34 -14.72
CA SER A 129 2.39 -17.55 -15.43
C SER A 129 0.94 -17.89 -15.07
N ASP A 130 0.32 -18.81 -15.81
CA ASP A 130 -1.08 -19.23 -15.59
C ASP A 130 -1.32 -19.81 -14.18
N ASP A 131 -0.30 -20.40 -13.58
CA ASP A 131 -0.31 -20.88 -12.18
C ASP A 131 0.05 -19.83 -11.14
N LEU A 132 0.14 -18.55 -11.56
CA LEU A 132 0.53 -17.39 -10.76
C LEU A 132 1.98 -17.41 -10.27
N SER A 133 2.82 -18.30 -10.77
CA SER A 133 4.24 -18.26 -10.49
C SER A 133 4.95 -17.11 -11.21
N ILE A 134 6.12 -16.72 -10.69
CA ILE A 134 6.97 -15.67 -11.26
C ILE A 134 8.28 -16.33 -11.72
N ASP A 135 8.59 -16.21 -13.01
CA ASP A 135 9.92 -16.49 -13.51
C ASP A 135 10.87 -15.38 -13.03
N THR A 136 11.60 -15.67 -11.96
CA THR A 136 12.49 -14.70 -11.31
C THR A 136 13.62 -14.25 -12.22
N ASP A 137 14.17 -15.15 -13.03
CA ASP A 137 15.28 -14.81 -13.94
C ASP A 137 14.79 -13.87 -15.04
N ALA A 138 13.65 -14.17 -15.64
CA ALA A 138 13.03 -13.30 -16.65
C ALA A 138 12.60 -11.93 -16.04
N LEU A 139 12.14 -11.90 -14.79
CA LEU A 139 11.83 -10.66 -14.09
C LEU A 139 13.08 -9.80 -13.90
N ILE A 140 14.18 -10.38 -13.41
CA ILE A 140 15.46 -9.70 -13.22
C ILE A 140 16.00 -9.19 -14.55
N GLU A 141 15.94 -10.01 -15.61
CA GLU A 141 16.35 -9.59 -16.95
C GLU A 141 15.55 -8.37 -17.42
N LYS A 142 14.22 -8.39 -17.23
CA LYS A 142 13.37 -7.26 -17.60
C LYS A 142 13.72 -6.00 -16.82
N VAL A 143 13.93 -6.09 -15.50
CA VAL A 143 14.34 -4.95 -14.66
C VAL A 143 15.62 -4.30 -15.19
N ASN A 144 16.63 -5.11 -15.50
CA ASN A 144 17.91 -4.62 -15.98
C ASN A 144 17.83 -4.05 -17.41
N ARG A 145 17.12 -4.73 -18.32
CA ARG A 145 16.99 -4.32 -19.72
C ARG A 145 16.20 -3.02 -19.87
N ASP A 146 15.12 -2.88 -19.13
CA ASP A 146 14.16 -1.79 -19.29
C ASP A 146 14.48 -0.59 -18.38
N ASN A 147 15.62 -0.63 -17.68
CA ASN A 147 16.11 0.42 -16.77
C ASN A 147 15.06 0.80 -15.74
N ILE A 148 14.48 -0.21 -15.10
CA ILE A 148 13.52 -0.02 -13.99
C ILE A 148 14.27 0.51 -12.77
N LYS A 149 13.71 1.54 -12.12
CA LYS A 149 14.27 2.16 -10.92
C LYS A 149 13.82 1.42 -9.66
#